data_fc2e2c808f598aa6b65e8a12e006a355
#
_entry.id   fc2e2c808f598aa6b65e8a12e006a355
#
_cell.length_a   1.000
_cell.length_b   1.000
_cell.length_c   1.000
_cell.angle_alpha   90.00
_cell.angle_beta   90.00
_cell.angle_gamma   90.00
#
_symmetry.space_group_name_H-M   'P 1'
#
loop_
_entity.id
_entity.type
_entity.pdbx_description
1 polymer ?
#
loop_
_entity_poly.entity_id
_entity_poly.type
_entity_poly.pdbx_seq_one_letter_code
_entity_poly.pdbx_strand_id
1 'polypeptide(L)' 'MAEIQAFYFSMYAYNEYLVKRWLIRYKINYIDMYKTKGNEIKVIINKKDEYTKFKYRYITEYIRLRMGF' A
#
# COMPACT_ATOMS: atom_id res chain seq x y z
N MET A 1 -12.78 6.61 -12.51
CA MET A 1 -11.88 7.41 -11.66
C MET A 1 -10.92 6.50 -10.92
N ALA A 2 -9.65 6.86 -10.89
CA ALA A 2 -8.64 6.06 -10.20
C ALA A 2 -8.69 6.29 -8.69
N GLU A 3 -8.57 5.22 -7.92
CA GLU A 3 -8.52 5.28 -6.46
C GLU A 3 -7.33 4.47 -5.97
N ILE A 4 -6.69 4.93 -4.90
CA ILE A 4 -5.63 4.16 -4.25
C ILE A 4 -6.28 2.99 -3.51
N GLN A 5 -5.89 1.78 -3.87
CA GLN A 5 -6.43 0.56 -3.28
C GLN A 5 -5.48 0.00 -2.22
N ALA A 6 -4.17 0.07 -2.45
CA ALA A 6 -3.19 -0.46 -1.51
C ALA A 6 -1.83 0.20 -1.68
N PHE A 7 -1.03 0.14 -0.61
CA PHE A 7 0.40 0.45 -0.64
C PHE A 7 1.20 -0.82 -0.39
N TYR A 8 2.39 -0.88 -0.98
CA TYR A 8 3.34 -1.96 -0.76
C TYR A 8 4.67 -1.35 -0.33
N PHE A 9 5.14 -1.75 0.83
CA PHE A 9 6.41 -1.27 1.41
C PHE A 9 7.43 -2.38 1.39
N SER A 10 8.59 -2.15 0.78
CA SER A 10 9.67 -3.13 0.76
C SER A 10 10.22 -3.36 2.16
N MET A 11 10.37 -4.61 2.55
CA MET A 11 10.97 -4.95 3.85
C MET A 11 12.47 -4.75 3.91
N TYR A 12 13.11 -4.35 2.81
CA TYR A 12 14.49 -3.89 2.84
C TYR A 12 14.67 -2.57 3.58
N ALA A 13 13.65 -1.70 3.53
CA ALA A 13 13.73 -0.37 4.14
C ALA A 13 12.67 -0.14 5.23
N TYR A 14 11.66 -0.99 5.30
CA TYR A 14 10.52 -0.80 6.20
C TYR A 14 10.25 -2.05 7.03
N ASN A 15 9.81 -1.83 8.26
CA ASN A 15 9.16 -2.84 9.07
C ASN A 15 7.77 -2.34 9.42
N GLU A 16 6.99 -3.12 10.13
CA GLU A 16 5.62 -2.77 10.49
C GLU A 16 5.53 -1.45 11.25
N TYR A 17 6.45 -1.23 12.18
CA TYR A 17 6.50 0.01 12.96
C TYR A 17 6.73 1.23 12.07
N LEU A 18 7.69 1.16 11.15
CA LEU A 18 8.01 2.28 10.26
C LEU A 18 6.88 2.53 9.27
N VAL A 19 6.22 1.49 8.80
CA VAL A 19 5.04 1.62 7.93
C VAL A 19 3.93 2.36 8.67
N LYS A 20 3.64 1.97 9.92
CA LYS A 20 2.60 2.64 10.71
C LYS A 20 2.93 4.12 10.93
N ARG A 21 4.18 4.43 11.21
CA ARG A 21 4.63 5.83 11.36
C ARG A 21 4.44 6.61 10.07
N TRP A 22 4.76 6.02 8.93
CA TRP A 22 4.58 6.65 7.63
C TRP A 22 3.10 6.97 7.38
N LEU A 23 2.22 6.02 7.66
CA LEU A 23 0.78 6.21 7.48
C LEU A 23 0.23 7.31 8.38
N ILE A 24 0.67 7.36 9.63
CA ILE A 24 0.28 8.42 10.57
C ILE A 24 0.76 9.78 10.07
N ARG A 25 1.99 9.85 9.61
CA ARG A 25 2.59 11.10 9.13
C ARG A 25 1.80 11.72 7.98
N TYR A 26 1.32 10.88 7.07
CA TYR A 26 0.56 11.33 5.91
C TYR A 26 -0.95 11.25 6.11
N LYS A 27 -1.39 10.94 7.34
CA LYS A 27 -2.82 10.90 7.72
C LYS A 27 -3.62 9.94 6.85
N ILE A 28 -3.05 8.78 6.58
CA ILE A 28 -3.68 7.75 5.75
C ILE A 28 -4.30 6.69 6.66
N ASN A 29 -5.62 6.49 6.50
CA ASN A 29 -6.32 5.40 7.17
C ASN A 29 -6.23 4.15 6.32
N TYR A 30 -6.14 3.00 6.98
CA TYR A 30 -6.07 1.72 6.29
C TYR A 30 -6.99 0.69 6.95
N ILE A 31 -7.36 -0.34 6.16
CA ILE A 31 -8.27 -1.39 6.60
C ILE A 31 -7.50 -2.59 7.16
N ASP A 32 -6.38 -2.92 6.53
CA ASP A 32 -5.62 -4.12 6.86
C ASP A 32 -4.15 -3.91 6.50
N MET A 33 -3.27 -4.67 7.15
CA MET A 33 -1.84 -4.63 6.93
C MET A 33 -1.26 -6.02 7.20
N TYR A 34 -0.50 -6.55 6.24
CA TYR A 34 0.13 -7.85 6.41
C TYR A 34 1.36 -8.00 5.52
N LYS A 35 2.22 -8.95 5.87
CA LYS A 35 3.40 -9.29 5.09
C LYS A 35 3.00 -10.18 3.92
N THR A 36 3.56 -9.91 2.74
CA THR A 36 3.36 -10.73 1.56
C THR A 36 4.52 -11.70 1.37
N LYS A 37 4.34 -12.66 0.47
CA LYS A 37 5.41 -13.61 0.11
C LYS A 37 6.55 -12.95 -0.66
N GLY A 38 6.30 -11.75 -1.22
CA GLY A 38 7.30 -11.00 -1.97
C GLY A 38 8.19 -10.10 -1.12
N ASN A 39 8.28 -10.37 0.19
CA ASN A 39 9.08 -9.58 1.11
C ASN A 39 8.66 -8.10 1.16
N GLU A 40 7.36 -7.88 1.13
CA GLU A 40 6.75 -6.56 1.23
C GLU A 40 5.69 -6.56 2.33
N ILE A 41 5.36 -5.36 2.81
CA ILE A 41 4.21 -5.16 3.69
C ILE A 41 3.12 -4.52 2.83
N LYS A 42 1.98 -5.20 2.73
CA LYS A 42 0.82 -4.69 1.99
C LYS A 42 -0.13 -4.01 2.96
N VAL A 43 -0.50 -2.77 2.62
CA VAL A 43 -1.46 -1.97 3.39
C VAL A 43 -2.68 -1.74 2.51
N ILE A 44 -3.81 -2.30 2.90
CA ILE A 44 -5.06 -2.18 2.13
C ILE A 44 -5.79 -0.91 2.56
N ILE A 45 -6.09 -0.04 1.60
CA ILE A 45 -6.77 1.23 1.83
C ILE A 45 -8.27 1.09 1.62
N ASN A 46 -8.69 0.33 0.58
CA ASN A 46 -10.09 0.03 0.39
C ASN A 46 -10.26 -1.35 -0.24
N LYS A 47 -11.45 -1.92 -0.08
CA LYS A 47 -11.78 -3.28 -0.55
C LYS A 47 -12.93 -3.28 -1.54
N LYS A 48 -13.03 -2.26 -2.38
CA LYS A 48 -14.08 -2.24 -3.40
C LYS A 48 -13.87 -3.35 -4.42
N ASP A 49 -14.95 -4.03 -4.77
CA ASP A 49 -14.95 -5.11 -5.76
C ASP A 49 -15.23 -4.61 -7.17
N GLU A 50 -15.39 -3.32 -7.34
CA GLU A 50 -15.84 -2.70 -8.60
C GLU A 50 -14.72 -2.43 -9.59
N TYR A 51 -13.47 -2.64 -9.19
CA TYR A 51 -12.34 -2.34 -10.05
C TYR A 51 -12.24 -3.36 -11.19
N THR A 52 -12.13 -2.85 -12.42
CA THR A 52 -11.96 -3.67 -13.60
C THR A 52 -10.51 -3.88 -13.98
N LYS A 53 -9.63 -2.99 -13.52
CA LYS A 53 -8.19 -3.11 -13.74
C LYS A 53 -7.41 -2.41 -12.65
N PHE A 54 -6.12 -2.77 -12.55
CA PHE A 54 -5.21 -2.17 -11.58
C PHE A 54 -3.96 -1.67 -12.28
N LYS A 55 -3.38 -0.60 -11.73
CA LYS A 55 -2.07 -0.10 -12.13
C LYS A 55 -1.21 0.09 -10.90
N TYR A 56 0.07 -0.15 -11.06
CA TYR A 56 1.06 0.04 -9.99
C TYR A 56 1.92 1.25 -10.31
N ARG A 57 2.30 1.99 -9.29
CA ARG A 57 3.14 3.16 -9.42
C ARG A 57 4.09 3.23 -8.23
N TYR A 58 5.38 3.44 -8.49
CA TYR A 58 6.36 3.65 -7.43
C TYR A 58 6.31 5.10 -6.97
N ILE A 59 6.22 5.28 -5.64
CA ILE A 59 6.35 6.58 -4.99
C ILE A 59 7.82 6.82 -4.70
N THR A 60 8.49 5.80 -4.18
CA THR A 60 9.94 5.75 -4.01
C THR A 60 10.40 4.37 -4.46
N GLU A 61 11.72 4.11 -4.44
CA GLU A 61 12.21 2.77 -4.79
C GLU A 61 11.75 1.66 -3.83
N TYR A 62 11.27 2.03 -2.63
CA TYR A 62 10.82 1.08 -1.61
C TYR A 62 9.33 1.09 -1.37
N ILE A 63 8.59 1.99 -2.00
CA ILE A 63 7.15 2.11 -1.80
C ILE A 63 6.46 2.21 -3.15
N ARG A 64 5.54 1.29 -3.41
CA ARG A 64 4.67 1.38 -4.57
C ARG A 64 3.22 1.38 -4.14
N LEU A 65 2.37 1.99 -4.94
CA LEU A 65 0.94 1.96 -4.70
C LEU A 65 0.24 1.20 -5.82
N ARG A 66 -0.90 0.66 -5.47
CA ARG A 66 -1.80 0.00 -6.42
C ARG A 66 -3.05 0.85 -6.55
N MET A 67 -3.34 1.26 -7.77
CA MET A 67 -4.53 2.04 -8.08
C MET A 67 -5.55 1.15 -8.76
N GLY A 68 -6.82 1.29 -8.36
CA GLY A 68 -7.94 0.60 -8.99
C GLY A 68 -8.73 1.54 -9.88
N PHE A 69 -9.23 1.00 -10.96
CA PHE A 69 -10.02 1.74 -11.95
C PHE A 69 -11.36 1.07 -12.19
#